data_26785c955a8b46409882b833f6fb7dcd
#
_entry.id   26785c955a8b46409882b833f6fb7dcd
#
_cell.length_a   1.000
_cell.length_b   1.000
_cell.length_c   1.000
_cell.angle_alpha   90.00
_cell.angle_beta   90.00
_cell.angle_gamma   90.00
#
_symmetry.space_group_name_H-M   'P 1'
#
loop_
_entity.id
_entity.type
_entity.pdbx_description
1 polymer ?
#
loop_
_entity_poly.entity_id
_entity_poly.type
_entity_poly.pdbx_seq_one_letter_code
_entity_poly.pdbx_strand_id
1 'polypeptide(L)'
;MGHILVLSGAGRYADNIHDFDATSEAVSQVLTERGHQVEVRRSYPEALDHLAGADLLIVNTGGGDPEEEWDYIPEWSRAHSKILEHHEAGKPILGLHTACNTFCDWDLWSSILGGKWVLGVSGHPERSYAVFEPMPEAADHPILLSLIHI
;
A
#
# COMPACT_ATOMS: atom_id res chain seq x y z
N MET A 1 17.28 -7.57 -9.33
CA MET A 1 16.22 -8.55 -9.05
C MET A 1 15.93 -8.48 -7.55
N GLY A 2 14.73 -8.17 -7.15
CA GLY A 2 14.32 -8.05 -5.75
C GLY A 2 13.12 -8.93 -5.47
N HIS A 3 12.92 -9.28 -4.19
CA HIS A 3 11.74 -9.98 -3.71
C HIS A 3 10.71 -8.95 -3.21
N ILE A 4 9.49 -9.01 -3.73
CA ILE A 4 8.43 -8.02 -3.48
C ILE A 4 7.23 -8.75 -2.89
N LEU A 5 6.77 -8.30 -1.72
CA LEU A 5 5.51 -8.73 -1.14
C LEU A 5 4.42 -7.71 -1.48
N VAL A 6 3.34 -8.18 -2.09
CA VAL A 6 2.13 -7.39 -2.35
C VAL A 6 1.02 -7.86 -1.42
N LEU A 7 0.51 -6.98 -0.58
CA LEU A 7 -0.71 -7.22 0.19
C LEU A 7 -1.91 -6.80 -0.66
N SER A 8 -2.79 -7.74 -0.95
CA SER A 8 -4.05 -7.53 -1.65
C SER A 8 -5.21 -7.47 -0.66
N GLY A 9 -6.04 -6.45 -0.73
CA GLY A 9 -7.11 -6.19 0.22
C GLY A 9 -8.04 -7.38 0.44
N ALA A 10 -8.20 -7.78 1.72
CA ALA A 10 -9.08 -8.84 2.16
C ALA A 10 -9.49 -8.64 3.63
N GLY A 11 -10.61 -9.26 4.02
CA GLY A 11 -11.10 -9.18 5.40
C GLY A 11 -11.34 -7.74 5.84
N ARG A 12 -10.85 -7.37 7.02
CA ARG A 12 -11.05 -6.04 7.60
C ARG A 12 -10.43 -4.89 6.80
N TYR A 13 -9.48 -5.17 5.91
CA TYR A 13 -8.79 -4.18 5.08
C TYR A 13 -9.16 -4.33 3.60
N ALA A 14 -10.41 -4.70 3.33
CA ALA A 14 -11.01 -4.68 2.02
C ALA A 14 -12.30 -3.85 2.04
N ASP A 15 -12.71 -3.41 0.87
CA ASP A 15 -14.02 -2.84 0.62
C ASP A 15 -14.63 -3.51 -0.63
N ASN A 16 -15.87 -3.19 -0.91
CA ASN A 16 -16.61 -3.74 -2.06
C ASN A 16 -16.59 -2.82 -3.29
N ILE A 17 -15.79 -1.77 -3.26
CA ILE A 17 -15.70 -0.76 -4.33
C ILE A 17 -14.47 -1.00 -5.18
N HIS A 18 -13.36 -1.45 -4.55
CA HIS A 18 -12.06 -1.62 -5.20
C HIS A 18 -11.79 -3.08 -5.50
N ASP A 19 -11.40 -3.37 -6.75
CA ASP A 19 -10.95 -4.69 -7.16
C ASP A 19 -9.47 -4.86 -6.81
N PHE A 20 -9.21 -5.22 -5.55
CA PHE A 20 -7.85 -5.43 -5.06
C PHE A 20 -7.16 -6.62 -5.72
N ASP A 21 -7.90 -7.66 -6.06
CA ASP A 21 -7.33 -8.85 -6.72
C ASP A 21 -6.83 -8.48 -8.12
N ALA A 22 -7.65 -7.81 -8.94
CA ALA A 22 -7.26 -7.41 -10.30
C ALA A 22 -6.11 -6.39 -10.31
N THR A 23 -6.13 -5.42 -9.39
CA THR A 23 -5.06 -4.41 -9.31
C THR A 23 -3.75 -5.00 -8.79
N SER A 24 -3.80 -5.92 -7.83
CA SER A 24 -2.61 -6.65 -7.35
C SER A 24 -2.01 -7.55 -8.42
N GLU A 25 -2.85 -8.23 -9.21
CA GLU A 25 -2.40 -9.06 -10.34
C GLU A 25 -1.69 -8.20 -11.39
N ALA A 26 -2.28 -7.06 -11.79
CA ALA A 26 -1.68 -6.16 -12.75
C ALA A 26 -0.31 -5.63 -12.29
N VAL A 27 -0.21 -5.23 -11.02
CA VAL A 27 1.07 -4.78 -10.43
C VAL A 27 2.08 -5.92 -10.40
N SER A 28 1.66 -7.11 -10.00
CA SER A 28 2.52 -8.30 -9.97
C SER A 28 3.06 -8.64 -11.35
N GLN A 29 2.22 -8.60 -12.39
CA GLN A 29 2.62 -8.85 -13.77
C GLN A 29 3.70 -7.87 -14.22
N VAL A 30 3.47 -6.56 -14.05
CA VAL A 30 4.42 -5.51 -14.45
C VAL A 30 5.79 -5.70 -13.78
N LEU A 31 5.80 -6.04 -12.50
CA LEU A 31 7.06 -6.22 -11.75
C LEU A 31 7.77 -7.53 -12.12
N THR A 32 7.01 -8.59 -12.37
CA THR A 32 7.56 -9.88 -12.82
C THR A 32 8.18 -9.77 -14.20
N GLU A 33 7.55 -9.06 -15.13
CA GLU A 33 8.09 -8.78 -16.48
C GLU A 33 9.40 -7.99 -16.42
N ARG A 34 9.64 -7.24 -15.34
CA ARG A 34 10.90 -6.53 -15.05
C ARG A 34 11.93 -7.36 -14.28
N GLY A 35 11.65 -8.64 -14.06
CA GLY A 35 12.57 -9.60 -13.47
C GLY A 35 12.58 -9.61 -11.94
N HIS A 36 11.55 -9.08 -11.28
CA HIS A 36 11.39 -9.22 -9.84
C HIS A 36 10.66 -10.51 -9.48
N GLN A 37 10.94 -11.03 -8.29
CA GLN A 37 10.15 -12.10 -7.69
C GLN A 37 9.03 -11.46 -6.88
N VAL A 38 7.78 -11.70 -7.28
CA VAL A 38 6.61 -11.07 -6.66
C VAL A 38 5.75 -12.12 -6.00
N GLU A 39 5.42 -11.89 -4.74
CA GLU A 39 4.51 -12.70 -3.96
C GLU A 39 3.28 -11.87 -3.61
N VAL A 40 2.10 -12.26 -4.10
CA VAL A 40 0.83 -11.62 -3.76
C VAL A 40 0.16 -12.42 -2.64
N ARG A 41 -0.19 -11.75 -1.57
CA ARG A 41 -0.90 -12.32 -0.42
C ARG A 41 -2.11 -11.48 -0.07
N ARG A 42 -3.20 -12.14 0.30
CA ARG A 42 -4.36 -11.45 0.87
C ARG A 42 -4.01 -10.85 2.23
N SER A 43 -4.58 -9.69 2.54
CA SER A 43 -4.28 -8.92 3.75
C SER A 43 -4.86 -9.57 5.01
N TYR A 44 -4.29 -10.70 5.40
CA TYR A 44 -4.46 -11.34 6.69
C TYR A 44 -3.15 -11.26 7.49
N PRO A 45 -3.19 -11.33 8.82
CA PRO A 45 -1.99 -11.15 9.66
C PRO A 45 -0.81 -12.04 9.26
N GLU A 46 -1.09 -13.30 8.90
CA GLU A 46 -0.08 -14.28 8.49
C GLU A 46 0.63 -13.93 7.18
N ALA A 47 0.03 -13.11 6.33
CA ALA A 47 0.70 -12.65 5.11
C ALA A 47 1.99 -11.90 5.41
N LEU A 48 2.06 -11.21 6.55
CA LEU A 48 3.22 -10.45 6.96
C LEU A 48 4.35 -11.31 7.55
N ASP A 49 4.14 -12.63 7.71
CA ASP A 49 5.22 -13.58 8.01
C ASP A 49 6.24 -13.66 6.84
N HIS A 50 5.79 -13.36 5.64
CA HIS A 50 6.61 -13.36 4.42
C HIS A 50 7.44 -12.07 4.25
N LEU A 51 7.19 -11.04 5.06
CA LEU A 51 7.83 -9.73 4.93
C LEU A 51 9.33 -9.76 5.24
N ALA A 52 9.78 -10.66 6.11
CA ALA A 52 11.18 -10.74 6.50
C ALA A 52 12.14 -10.94 5.30
N GLY A 53 11.71 -11.69 4.29
CA GLY A 53 12.47 -11.95 3.06
C GLY A 53 12.26 -10.91 1.95
N ALA A 54 11.34 -9.97 2.12
CA ALA A 54 11.03 -9.00 1.08
C ALA A 54 11.98 -7.80 1.09
N ASP A 55 12.29 -7.31 -0.11
CA ASP A 55 13.04 -6.07 -0.33
C ASP A 55 12.09 -4.86 -0.40
N LEU A 56 10.84 -5.08 -0.80
CA LEU A 56 9.79 -4.06 -0.92
C LEU A 56 8.46 -4.64 -0.45
N LEU A 57 7.73 -3.86 0.34
CA LEU A 57 6.33 -4.09 0.65
C LEU A 57 5.45 -3.18 -0.21
N ILE A 58 4.51 -3.76 -0.95
CA ILE A 58 3.45 -3.02 -1.63
C ILE A 58 2.13 -3.27 -0.89
N VAL A 59 1.49 -2.20 -0.45
CA VAL A 59 0.20 -2.25 0.24
C VAL A 59 -0.89 -1.79 -0.72
N ASN A 60 -1.64 -2.74 -1.25
CA ASN A 60 -2.83 -2.53 -2.08
C ASN A 60 -4.07 -3.00 -1.32
N THR A 61 -4.37 -2.29 -0.27
CA THR A 61 -5.47 -2.57 0.65
C THR A 61 -6.22 -1.29 0.95
N GLY A 62 -7.40 -1.41 1.47
CA GLY A 62 -8.21 -0.28 1.90
C GLY A 62 -9.12 -0.76 3.01
N GLY A 63 -10.32 -0.21 3.02
CA GLY A 63 -11.35 -0.63 3.92
C GLY A 63 -11.17 -0.11 5.33
N GLY A 64 -12.18 -0.38 6.04
CA GLY A 64 -12.44 0.20 7.34
C GLY A 64 -13.25 1.46 7.20
N ASP A 65 -14.40 1.44 7.82
CA ASP A 65 -15.06 2.68 8.17
C ASP A 65 -14.19 3.30 9.28
N PRO A 66 -13.64 4.50 9.09
CA PRO A 66 -12.87 5.17 10.15
C PRO A 66 -13.72 5.48 11.38
N GLU A 67 -15.04 5.34 11.30
CA GLU A 67 -15.98 5.47 12.41
C GLU A 67 -16.31 4.10 13.08
N GLU A 68 -15.88 2.96 12.51
CA GLU A 68 -16.03 1.68 13.17
C GLU A 68 -15.05 1.55 14.35
N GLU A 69 -15.57 1.17 15.51
CA GLU A 69 -14.74 0.66 16.60
C GLU A 69 -14.19 -0.71 16.17
N TRP A 70 -12.89 -0.73 15.88
CA TRP A 70 -12.22 -1.96 15.49
C TRP A 70 -11.90 -2.79 16.72
N ASP A 71 -12.42 -3.99 16.77
CA ASP A 71 -12.01 -4.96 17.79
C ASP A 71 -10.50 -5.17 17.77
N TYR A 72 -9.90 -5.14 18.96
CA TYR A 72 -8.49 -5.47 19.12
C TYR A 72 -8.25 -6.93 18.75
N ILE A 73 -7.41 -7.16 17.75
CA ILE A 73 -6.98 -8.48 17.29
C ILE A 73 -5.46 -8.59 17.51
N PRO A 74 -5.00 -9.40 18.48
CA PRO A 74 -3.57 -9.52 18.80
C PRO A 74 -2.69 -9.93 17.62
N GLU A 75 -3.23 -10.70 16.69
CA GLU A 75 -2.56 -11.12 15.46
C GLU A 75 -2.20 -9.91 14.59
N TRP A 76 -3.10 -8.93 14.47
CA TRP A 76 -2.83 -7.70 13.73
C TRP A 76 -1.80 -6.82 14.43
N SER A 77 -1.81 -6.74 15.74
CA SER A 77 -0.76 -6.00 16.46
C SER A 77 0.64 -6.56 16.18
N ARG A 78 0.77 -7.89 16.13
CA ARG A 78 2.04 -8.54 15.74
C ARG A 78 2.39 -8.30 14.27
N ALA A 79 1.40 -8.32 13.40
CA ALA A 79 1.57 -8.05 11.98
C ALA A 79 2.04 -6.63 11.71
N HIS A 80 1.43 -5.65 12.37
CA HIS A 80 1.85 -4.24 12.29
C HIS A 80 3.29 -4.04 12.80
N SER A 81 3.71 -4.76 13.85
CA SER A 81 5.10 -4.70 14.32
C SER A 81 6.09 -5.14 13.24
N LYS A 82 5.75 -6.12 12.40
CA LYS A 82 6.61 -6.53 11.28
C LYS A 82 6.74 -5.48 10.19
N ILE A 83 5.66 -4.73 9.92
CA ILE A 83 5.72 -3.58 9.01
C ILE A 83 6.63 -2.50 9.58
N LEU A 84 6.52 -2.22 10.88
CA LEU A 84 7.38 -1.27 11.57
C LEU A 84 8.86 -1.69 11.50
N GLU A 85 9.17 -2.94 11.80
CA GLU A 85 10.53 -3.50 11.69
C GLU A 85 11.10 -3.38 10.28
N HIS A 86 10.28 -3.65 9.24
CA HIS A 86 10.65 -3.48 7.84
C HIS A 86 10.98 -2.01 7.52
N HIS A 87 10.16 -1.08 7.99
CA HIS A 87 10.37 0.35 7.83
C HIS A 87 11.62 0.85 8.56
N GLU A 88 11.81 0.45 9.83
CA GLU A 88 12.97 0.82 10.64
C GLU A 88 14.27 0.24 10.10
N ALA A 89 14.21 -0.89 9.40
CA ALA A 89 15.35 -1.45 8.65
C ALA A 89 15.67 -0.66 7.38
N GLY A 90 14.96 0.44 7.09
CA GLY A 90 15.16 1.26 5.90
C GLY A 90 14.66 0.60 4.61
N LYS A 91 13.86 -0.43 4.69
CA LYS A 91 13.27 -1.09 3.52
C LYS A 91 12.04 -0.33 3.01
N PRO A 92 11.90 -0.18 1.68
CA PRO A 92 10.84 0.63 1.11
C PRO A 92 9.45 0.02 1.28
N ILE A 93 8.47 0.92 1.42
CA ILE A 93 7.05 0.60 1.43
C ILE A 93 6.36 1.48 0.38
N LEU A 94 5.53 0.88 -0.46
CA LEU A 94 4.71 1.56 -1.44
C LEU A 94 3.23 1.36 -1.13
N GLY A 95 2.53 2.42 -0.77
CA GLY A 95 1.07 2.40 -0.64
C GLY A 95 0.41 2.73 -1.96
N LEU A 96 -0.56 1.92 -2.38
CA LEU A 96 -1.34 2.16 -3.58
C LEU A 96 -2.74 2.65 -3.21
N HIS A 97 -3.14 3.75 -3.83
CA HIS A 97 -4.50 4.29 -3.79
C HIS A 97 -5.09 4.32 -2.36
N THR A 98 -5.97 3.38 -2.04
CA THR A 98 -6.67 3.29 -0.74
C THR A 98 -5.77 2.87 0.42
N ALA A 99 -4.50 2.59 0.20
CA ALA A 99 -3.57 2.32 1.30
C ALA A 99 -3.49 3.47 2.33
N CYS A 100 -3.83 4.70 1.93
CA CYS A 100 -3.95 5.83 2.86
C CYS A 100 -5.16 5.73 3.81
N ASN A 101 -6.06 4.76 3.58
CA ASN A 101 -7.24 4.49 4.40
C ASN A 101 -7.20 3.07 5.01
N THR A 102 -6.06 2.39 4.98
CA THR A 102 -5.88 1.08 5.60
C THR A 102 -5.27 1.20 6.98
N PHE A 103 -5.27 0.11 7.75
CA PHE A 103 -4.69 0.03 9.10
C PHE A 103 -5.14 1.17 10.02
N CYS A 104 -6.44 1.54 9.95
CA CYS A 104 -7.01 2.64 10.75
C CYS A 104 -6.91 2.40 12.25
N ASP A 105 -6.76 1.16 12.68
CA ASP A 105 -6.52 0.69 14.04
C ASP A 105 -5.04 0.77 14.48
N TRP A 106 -4.17 1.37 13.64
CA TRP A 106 -2.74 1.50 13.91
C TRP A 106 -2.22 2.91 13.57
N ASP A 107 -2.12 3.76 14.58
CA ASP A 107 -1.79 5.19 14.43
C ASP A 107 -0.46 5.46 13.71
N LEU A 108 0.53 4.56 13.82
CA LEU A 108 1.83 4.75 13.18
C LEU A 108 1.77 4.64 11.66
N TRP A 109 0.76 3.96 11.11
CA TRP A 109 0.67 3.77 9.66
C TRP A 109 0.69 5.08 8.87
N SER A 110 -0.05 6.06 9.32
CA SER A 110 -0.11 7.37 8.66
C SER A 110 1.24 8.10 8.63
N SER A 111 2.08 7.87 9.63
CA SER A 111 3.43 8.43 9.71
C SER A 111 4.39 7.69 8.79
N ILE A 112 4.28 6.36 8.71
CA ILE A 112 5.09 5.52 7.81
C ILE A 112 4.78 5.85 6.34
N LEU A 113 3.48 5.97 6.01
CA LEU A 113 3.03 6.25 4.65
C LEU A 113 3.23 7.72 4.24
N GLY A 114 3.32 8.63 5.20
CA GLY A 114 3.43 10.07 4.97
C GLY A 114 2.08 10.78 4.78
N GLY A 115 0.97 10.12 5.07
CA GLY A 115 -0.37 10.70 4.98
C GLY A 115 -1.49 9.69 5.24
N LYS A 116 -2.70 10.21 5.40
CA LYS A 116 -3.91 9.39 5.57
C LYS A 116 -5.12 10.07 4.93
N TRP A 117 -6.12 9.26 4.61
CA TRP A 117 -7.44 9.78 4.29
C TRP A 117 -8.13 10.29 5.57
N VAL A 118 -8.66 11.51 5.51
CA VAL A 118 -9.38 12.13 6.63
C VAL A 118 -10.81 12.39 6.20
N LEU A 119 -11.76 11.71 6.86
CA LEU A 119 -13.17 11.87 6.56
C LEU A 119 -13.62 13.34 6.71
N GLY A 120 -14.39 13.83 5.76
CA GLY A 120 -14.85 15.23 5.73
C GLY A 120 -13.79 16.27 5.33
N VAL A 121 -12.53 15.84 5.15
CA VAL A 121 -11.43 16.73 4.68
C VAL A 121 -10.86 16.23 3.36
N SER A 122 -10.52 14.94 3.29
CA SER A 122 -10.03 14.33 2.06
C SER A 122 -11.17 14.06 1.09
N GLY A 123 -10.89 14.20 -0.21
CA GLY A 123 -11.88 13.97 -1.26
C GLY A 123 -11.19 13.72 -2.60
N HIS A 124 -11.94 13.22 -3.54
CA HIS A 124 -11.53 13.07 -4.93
C HIS A 124 -12.66 13.55 -5.84
N PRO A 125 -12.35 14.07 -7.04
CA PRO A 125 -13.35 14.39 -8.03
C PRO A 125 -14.03 13.12 -8.57
N GLU A 126 -15.10 13.32 -9.35
CA GLU A 126 -15.69 12.22 -10.14
C GLU A 126 -14.64 11.62 -11.08
N ARG A 127 -14.83 10.32 -11.42
CA ARG A 127 -13.95 9.62 -12.35
C ARG A 127 -13.87 10.36 -13.68
N SER A 128 -12.66 10.79 -14.04
CA SER A 128 -12.41 11.54 -15.27
C SER A 128 -10.95 11.33 -15.73
N TYR A 129 -10.61 11.94 -16.86
CA TYR A 129 -9.22 12.03 -17.26
C TYR A 129 -8.49 12.96 -16.28
N ALA A 130 -7.29 12.54 -15.88
CA ALA A 130 -6.41 13.33 -15.02
C ALA A 130 -5.09 13.64 -15.75
N VAL A 131 -4.58 14.83 -15.52
CA VAL A 131 -3.24 15.24 -15.96
C VAL A 131 -2.36 15.27 -14.72
N PHE A 132 -1.24 14.57 -14.78
CA PHE A 132 -0.23 14.58 -13.72
C PHE A 132 0.87 15.58 -14.10
N GLU A 133 0.98 16.65 -13.34
CA GLU A 133 2.03 17.66 -13.51
C GLU A 133 3.04 17.51 -12.37
N PRO A 134 4.30 17.17 -12.69
CA PRO A 134 5.36 17.17 -11.67
C PRO A 134 5.53 18.55 -11.07
N MET A 135 5.64 18.61 -9.75
CA MET A 135 6.03 19.87 -9.10
C MET A 135 7.43 20.26 -9.54
N PRO A 136 7.71 21.56 -9.77
CA PRO A 136 9.03 22.01 -10.22
C PRO A 136 10.18 21.52 -9.35
N GLU A 137 9.97 21.44 -8.04
CA GLU A 137 10.93 20.97 -7.05
C GLU A 137 11.22 19.47 -7.14
N ALA A 138 10.33 18.73 -7.77
CA ALA A 138 10.43 17.27 -7.94
C ALA A 138 10.82 16.85 -9.38
N ALA A 139 11.06 17.80 -10.27
CA ALA A 139 11.31 17.51 -11.70
C ALA A 139 12.46 16.52 -11.94
N ASP A 140 13.49 16.55 -11.10
CA ASP A 140 14.64 15.65 -11.18
C ASP A 140 14.49 14.37 -10.32
N HIS A 141 13.31 14.13 -9.74
CA HIS A 141 13.10 12.95 -8.89
C HIS A 141 13.11 11.67 -9.74
N PRO A 142 13.86 10.61 -9.37
CA PRO A 142 14.00 9.40 -10.17
C PRO A 142 12.70 8.74 -10.59
N ILE A 143 11.66 8.81 -9.77
CA ILE A 143 10.32 8.27 -10.08
C ILE A 143 9.68 9.05 -11.23
N LEU A 144 9.91 10.36 -11.33
CA LEU A 144 9.31 11.23 -12.35
C LEU A 144 10.06 11.18 -13.67
N LEU A 145 11.37 10.91 -13.64
CA LEU A 145 12.19 10.81 -14.86
C LEU A 145 11.69 9.69 -15.79
N SER A 146 11.07 8.65 -15.27
CA SER A 146 10.49 7.59 -16.08
C SER A 146 9.21 7.99 -16.81
N LEU A 147 8.51 9.03 -16.35
CA LEU A 147 7.28 9.53 -16.96
C LEU A 147 7.55 10.44 -18.17
N ILE A 148 8.75 10.97 -18.31
CA ILE A 148 9.13 11.89 -19.40
C ILE A 148 9.41 11.12 -20.70
N HIS A 149 9.58 9.80 -20.63
CA HIS A 149 9.97 8.95 -21.76
C HIS A 149 8.85 8.01 -22.23
N ILE A 150 7.60 8.24 -21.80
CA ILE A 150 6.45 7.45 -22.28
C ILE A 150 5.73 8.17 -23.39
#